data_286132b62f2ce1ac8f963b5c33e8eb09
#
_entry.id   286132b62f2ce1ac8f963b5c33e8eb09
#
_cell.length_a   1.000
_cell.length_b   1.000
_cell.length_c   1.000
_cell.angle_alpha   90.00
_cell.angle_beta   90.00
_cell.angle_gamma   90.00
#
_symmetry.space_group_name_H-M   'P 1'
#
loop_
_entity.id
_entity.type
_entity.pdbx_description
1 polymer ?
#
loop_
_entity_poly.entity_id
_entity_poly.type
_entity_poly.pdbx_seq_one_letter_code
_entity_poly.pdbx_strand_id
1 'polypeptide(L)'
;QVVAHRKKDEITTSYTIDRKTLDNQQIMTLGDIAQLLPGGKSVNPSLMNDSKLTLRSGSSERGNASFGTAIEVDGVRLNNNAMMGETAGVSTRGVSASNIESVEVVPGIASVEYGDLTNGVVKVKTRRGSSPFILEGSINQHTRQIALHKGLDLGKNAGLINFSLEHARSFSDAASPYTAYQRNVLSLHYMNVFMKKTQPLTLDIGLNGGVGGYDSKADPDRNLDSYYKVKDNNVGGNVRLDWLLNKSWITNLNFTAAFTYADKRSESYSNESSSSTQPYIHTLTEGYNIAEDYDKNPSANIILGPTGYWYLRGFGDSKPLTYS
;
A
#
# COMPACT_ATOMS: atom_id res chain seq x y z
N GLN A 1 4.85 -18.09 -16.01
CA GLN A 1 5.76 -17.64 -17.06
C GLN A 1 5.53 -16.14 -17.28
N VAL A 2 6.56 -15.33 -17.03
CA VAL A 2 6.49 -13.89 -17.33
C VAL A 2 6.61 -13.75 -18.85
N VAL A 3 5.56 -13.29 -19.50
CA VAL A 3 5.55 -13.11 -20.95
C VAL A 3 5.65 -11.63 -21.26
N ALA A 4 6.70 -11.24 -21.96
CA ALA A 4 6.81 -9.90 -22.50
C ALA A 4 6.01 -9.83 -23.80
N HIS A 5 4.94 -9.04 -23.82
CA HIS A 5 4.17 -8.77 -25.01
C HIS A 5 4.54 -7.37 -25.55
N ARG A 6 4.95 -7.32 -26.80
CA ARG A 6 5.01 -6.07 -27.54
C ARG A 6 3.79 -6.02 -28.46
N LYS A 7 2.84 -5.16 -28.13
CA LYS A 7 1.75 -4.86 -29.06
C LYS A 7 2.33 -4.15 -30.27
N LYS A 8 1.88 -4.52 -31.46
CA LYS A 8 2.43 -4.10 -32.75
C LYS A 8 2.45 -2.57 -32.94
N ASP A 9 1.59 -1.86 -32.20
CA ASP A 9 1.37 -0.41 -32.27
C ASP A 9 1.82 0.36 -31.02
N GLU A 10 2.42 -0.31 -30.02
CA GLU A 10 2.93 0.35 -28.81
C GLU A 10 4.45 0.46 -28.88
N ILE A 11 4.96 1.67 -28.65
CA ILE A 11 6.41 1.98 -28.65
C ILE A 11 7.07 1.40 -27.38
N THR A 12 6.31 1.08 -26.35
CA THR A 12 6.78 0.63 -25.03
C THR A 12 6.66 -0.88 -24.87
N THR A 13 7.70 -1.50 -24.32
CA THR A 13 7.66 -2.91 -23.93
C THR A 13 6.90 -3.05 -22.60
N SER A 14 5.84 -3.84 -22.58
CA SER A 14 5.15 -4.18 -21.33
C SER A 14 5.44 -5.62 -20.91
N TYR A 15 5.41 -5.88 -19.59
CA TYR A 15 5.51 -7.21 -19.00
C TYR A 15 4.17 -7.54 -18.36
N THR A 16 3.54 -8.63 -18.77
CA THR A 16 2.31 -9.10 -18.15
C THR A 16 2.61 -10.33 -17.29
N ILE A 17 2.18 -10.27 -16.05
CA ILE A 17 2.26 -11.34 -15.06
C ILE A 17 0.83 -11.82 -14.83
N ASP A 18 0.55 -13.05 -15.20
CA ASP A 18 -0.77 -13.67 -15.08
C ASP A 18 -0.99 -14.31 -13.70
N ARG A 19 -2.24 -14.67 -13.42
CA ARG A 19 -2.64 -15.32 -12.17
C ARG A 19 -1.85 -16.61 -11.91
N LYS A 20 -1.64 -17.42 -12.93
CA LYS A 20 -0.90 -18.68 -12.80
C LYS A 20 0.53 -18.48 -12.33
N THR A 21 1.17 -17.42 -12.80
CA THR A 21 2.51 -17.04 -12.33
C THR A 21 2.48 -16.57 -10.88
N LEU A 22 1.47 -15.77 -10.51
CA LEU A 22 1.29 -15.30 -9.13
C LEU A 22 1.05 -16.46 -8.15
N ASP A 23 0.25 -17.46 -8.55
CA ASP A 23 -0.05 -18.64 -7.73
C ASP A 23 1.17 -19.53 -7.49
N ASN A 24 2.09 -19.59 -8.46
CA ASN A 24 3.33 -20.37 -8.34
C ASN A 24 4.41 -19.68 -7.49
N GLN A 25 4.18 -18.44 -7.12
CA GLN A 25 5.08 -17.64 -6.29
C GLN A 25 4.39 -17.28 -4.97
N GLN A 26 5.15 -17.25 -3.90
CA GLN A 26 4.62 -16.82 -2.59
C GLN A 26 4.56 -15.29 -2.53
N ILE A 27 3.66 -14.68 -3.29
CA ILE A 27 3.49 -13.24 -3.36
C ILE A 27 2.39 -12.83 -2.37
N MET A 28 2.72 -11.94 -1.45
CA MET A 28 1.80 -11.43 -0.43
C MET A 28 1.34 -10.01 -0.70
N THR A 29 2.21 -9.22 -1.30
CA THR A 29 1.96 -7.82 -1.64
C THR A 29 2.29 -7.55 -3.09
N LEU A 30 1.77 -6.46 -3.62
CA LEU A 30 2.15 -6.00 -4.95
C LEU A 30 3.66 -5.69 -5.05
N GLY A 31 4.30 -5.29 -3.95
CA GLY A 31 5.74 -5.03 -3.91
C GLY A 31 6.57 -6.28 -4.19
N ASP A 32 6.08 -7.45 -3.82
CA ASP A 32 6.79 -8.71 -4.07
C ASP A 32 6.85 -9.08 -5.56
N ILE A 33 5.99 -8.48 -6.39
CA ILE A 33 6.01 -8.65 -7.85
C ILE A 33 7.30 -8.13 -8.47
N ALA A 34 7.97 -7.19 -7.82
CA ALA A 34 9.29 -6.72 -8.26
C ALA A 34 10.31 -7.84 -8.41
N GLN A 35 10.16 -8.95 -7.67
CA GLN A 35 11.02 -10.15 -7.78
C GLN A 35 10.88 -10.86 -9.13
N LEU A 36 9.73 -10.73 -9.77
CA LEU A 36 9.42 -11.38 -11.06
C LEU A 36 9.90 -10.54 -12.26
N LEU A 37 10.30 -9.31 -12.01
CA LEU A 37 10.81 -8.43 -13.06
C LEU A 37 12.29 -8.70 -13.34
N PRO A 38 12.78 -8.41 -14.56
CA PRO A 38 14.20 -8.54 -14.89
C PRO A 38 15.08 -7.74 -13.92
N GLY A 39 16.05 -8.40 -13.30
CA GLY A 39 16.92 -7.79 -12.28
C GLY A 39 16.33 -7.77 -10.87
N GLY A 40 15.15 -8.29 -10.67
CA GLY A 40 14.53 -8.44 -9.35
C GLY A 40 15.31 -9.39 -8.44
N LYS A 41 15.35 -9.08 -7.15
CA LYS A 41 15.95 -9.94 -6.13
C LYS A 41 14.86 -10.73 -5.43
N SER A 42 15.08 -12.02 -5.22
CA SER A 42 14.18 -12.84 -4.40
C SER A 42 14.33 -12.47 -2.93
N VAL A 43 13.22 -12.12 -2.30
CA VAL A 43 13.13 -11.81 -0.88
C VAL A 43 11.92 -12.55 -0.31
N ASN A 44 12.01 -13.07 0.90
CA ASN A 44 10.84 -13.68 1.54
C ASN A 44 9.73 -12.65 1.72
N PRO A 45 8.51 -12.89 1.21
CA PRO A 45 7.42 -11.96 1.34
C PRO A 45 7.09 -11.67 2.80
N SER A 46 7.00 -10.39 3.14
CA SER A 46 6.67 -9.94 4.50
C SER A 46 5.96 -8.60 4.46
N LEU A 47 4.96 -8.43 5.31
CA LEU A 47 4.29 -7.15 5.51
C LEU A 47 5.04 -6.23 6.48
N MET A 48 6.09 -6.74 7.16
CA MET A 48 6.85 -5.95 8.14
C MET A 48 7.57 -4.77 7.50
N ASN A 49 8.08 -4.96 6.29
CA ASN A 49 8.71 -3.89 5.54
C ASN A 49 7.70 -3.27 4.57
N ASP A 50 7.64 -1.95 4.53
CA ASP A 50 6.88 -1.25 3.49
C ASP A 50 7.63 -1.37 2.17
N SER A 51 7.32 -2.42 1.42
CA SER A 51 7.91 -2.60 0.10
C SER A 51 7.25 -1.64 -0.88
N LYS A 52 8.03 -0.68 -1.33
CA LYS A 52 7.62 0.27 -2.37
C LYS A 52 8.06 -0.28 -3.71
N LEU A 53 7.12 -0.40 -4.64
CA LEU A 53 7.44 -0.83 -5.98
C LEU A 53 7.95 0.38 -6.77
N THR A 54 9.24 0.36 -7.10
CA THR A 54 9.87 1.40 -7.91
C THR A 54 10.48 0.77 -9.17
N LEU A 55 10.14 1.34 -10.32
CA LEU A 55 10.71 0.96 -11.61
C LEU A 55 11.83 1.95 -11.92
N ARG A 56 13.05 1.44 -12.21
CA ARG A 56 14.21 2.25 -12.62
C ARG A 56 14.55 3.40 -11.68
N SER A 57 14.48 3.20 -10.37
CA SER A 57 14.86 4.24 -9.43
C SER A 57 16.38 4.48 -9.47
N GLY A 58 16.77 5.65 -9.88
CA GLY A 58 18.10 6.19 -9.56
C GLY A 58 18.12 6.55 -8.06
N SER A 59 19.22 6.29 -7.38
CA SER A 59 19.43 6.52 -5.94
C SER A 59 19.35 8.00 -5.51
N SER A 60 19.05 8.92 -6.41
CA SER A 60 19.13 10.37 -6.20
C SER A 60 17.79 11.12 -6.26
N GLU A 61 16.68 10.45 -6.49
CA GLU A 61 15.37 11.12 -6.52
C GLU A 61 14.88 11.45 -5.11
N ARG A 62 15.59 12.36 -4.44
CA ARG A 62 15.12 13.01 -3.24
C ARG A 62 14.09 14.07 -3.63
N GLY A 63 12.85 13.89 -3.25
CA GLY A 63 11.95 15.02 -3.06
C GLY A 63 10.76 15.16 -4.00
N ASN A 64 10.53 14.29 -4.99
CA ASN A 64 9.33 14.41 -5.80
C ASN A 64 8.70 13.05 -6.10
N ALA A 65 7.95 12.53 -5.13
CA ALA A 65 7.23 11.26 -5.22
C ALA A 65 6.18 11.25 -6.36
N SER A 66 5.76 12.41 -6.84
CA SER A 66 4.82 12.55 -7.95
C SER A 66 5.40 12.13 -9.29
N PHE A 67 6.72 12.15 -9.45
CA PHE A 67 7.40 11.78 -10.70
C PHE A 67 7.91 10.33 -10.73
N GLY A 68 7.55 9.50 -9.77
CA GLY A 68 7.99 8.11 -9.69
C GLY A 68 7.16 7.13 -10.53
N THR A 69 7.11 5.90 -10.06
CA THR A 69 6.27 4.84 -10.62
C THR A 69 4.83 5.01 -10.16
N ALA A 70 3.86 5.06 -11.09
CA ALA A 70 2.45 4.99 -10.73
C ALA A 70 1.99 3.54 -10.58
N ILE A 71 1.11 3.33 -9.62
CA ILE A 71 0.39 2.07 -9.46
C ILE A 71 -1.09 2.36 -9.62
N GLU A 72 -1.72 1.64 -10.52
CA GLU A 72 -3.16 1.67 -10.76
C GLU A 72 -3.78 0.33 -10.40
N VAL A 73 -4.85 0.36 -9.64
CA VAL A 73 -5.67 -0.82 -9.37
C VAL A 73 -7.04 -0.59 -10.01
N ASP A 74 -7.36 -1.41 -10.98
CA ASP A 74 -8.61 -1.30 -11.77
C ASP A 74 -8.86 0.08 -12.39
N GLY A 75 -7.78 0.75 -12.83
CA GLY A 75 -7.84 2.09 -13.41
C GLY A 75 -7.85 3.22 -12.38
N VAL A 76 -7.75 2.92 -11.09
CA VAL A 76 -7.61 3.91 -10.02
C VAL A 76 -6.16 4.04 -9.61
N ARG A 77 -5.60 5.22 -9.76
CA ARG A 77 -4.24 5.51 -9.32
C ARG A 77 -4.17 5.54 -7.80
N LEU A 78 -3.27 4.77 -7.22
CA LEU A 78 -2.97 4.82 -5.80
C LEU A 78 -2.24 6.13 -5.46
N ASN A 79 -2.51 6.65 -4.27
CA ASN A 79 -1.90 7.87 -3.79
C ASN A 79 -0.37 7.72 -3.68
N ASN A 80 0.35 8.63 -4.33
CA ASN A 80 1.80 8.69 -4.37
C ASN A 80 2.36 9.90 -3.59
N ASN A 81 1.54 10.59 -2.83
CA ASN A 81 2.00 11.73 -2.04
C ASN A 81 2.87 11.23 -0.88
N ALA A 82 4.18 11.40 -1.00
CA ALA A 82 5.08 11.21 0.11
C ALA A 82 4.86 12.35 1.13
N MET A 83 4.84 12.01 2.40
CA MET A 83 4.92 13.00 3.46
C MET A 83 6.32 13.60 3.47
N MET A 84 6.43 14.85 3.95
CA MET A 84 7.72 15.51 4.12
C MET A 84 8.66 14.63 4.97
N GLY A 85 9.79 14.21 4.40
CA GLY A 85 10.75 13.34 5.06
C GLY A 85 10.62 11.83 4.78
N GLU A 86 9.58 11.39 4.09
CA GLU A 86 9.46 9.99 3.66
C GLU A 86 10.13 9.74 2.30
N THR A 87 10.67 8.55 2.14
CA THR A 87 11.18 8.11 0.84
C THR A 87 10.03 7.95 -0.16
N ALA A 88 10.23 8.47 -1.36
CA ALA A 88 9.28 8.42 -2.45
C ALA A 88 8.78 6.99 -2.75
N GLY A 89 7.53 6.87 -3.11
CA GLY A 89 6.92 5.63 -3.62
C GLY A 89 5.54 5.33 -3.04
N VAL A 90 4.78 4.54 -3.77
CA VAL A 90 3.45 4.08 -3.37
C VAL A 90 3.58 2.88 -2.45
N SER A 91 2.96 2.92 -1.27
CA SER A 91 2.87 1.75 -0.41
C SER A 91 2.05 0.65 -1.08
N THR A 92 2.60 -0.54 -1.14
CA THR A 92 1.94 -1.71 -1.74
C THR A 92 1.23 -2.59 -0.73
N ARG A 93 1.35 -2.27 0.57
CA ARG A 93 0.76 -3.05 1.67
C ARG A 93 -0.76 -3.14 1.60
N GLY A 94 -1.43 -2.12 1.08
CA GLY A 94 -2.89 -2.09 0.95
C GLY A 94 -3.45 -2.92 -0.20
N VAL A 95 -2.60 -3.44 -1.09
CA VAL A 95 -3.02 -4.25 -2.25
C VAL A 95 -2.77 -5.71 -1.98
N SER A 96 -3.84 -6.48 -1.83
CA SER A 96 -3.78 -7.92 -1.63
C SER A 96 -3.40 -8.64 -2.91
N ALA A 97 -2.30 -9.42 -2.87
CA ALA A 97 -1.89 -10.22 -4.03
C ALA A 97 -2.87 -11.36 -4.34
N SER A 98 -3.60 -11.87 -3.35
CA SER A 98 -4.60 -12.93 -3.53
C SER A 98 -5.78 -12.52 -4.43
N ASN A 99 -6.13 -11.21 -4.43
CA ASN A 99 -7.22 -10.67 -5.27
C ASN A 99 -6.75 -10.21 -6.66
N ILE A 100 -5.46 -10.34 -6.99
CA ILE A 100 -4.93 -9.91 -8.30
C ILE A 100 -5.16 -10.99 -9.34
N GLU A 101 -5.73 -10.63 -10.49
CA GLU A 101 -5.84 -11.48 -11.67
C GLU A 101 -4.61 -11.36 -12.58
N SER A 102 -4.18 -10.13 -12.83
CA SER A 102 -3.00 -9.88 -13.63
C SER A 102 -2.36 -8.55 -13.28
N VAL A 103 -1.05 -8.46 -13.53
CA VAL A 103 -0.29 -7.22 -13.41
C VAL A 103 0.43 -6.94 -14.71
N GLU A 104 0.22 -5.76 -15.26
CA GLU A 104 0.95 -5.24 -16.41
C GLU A 104 1.91 -4.16 -15.94
N VAL A 105 3.19 -4.37 -16.22
CA VAL A 105 4.26 -3.43 -15.89
C VAL A 105 4.76 -2.78 -17.18
N VAL A 106 4.63 -1.48 -17.27
CA VAL A 106 5.12 -0.65 -18.38
C VAL A 106 6.31 0.17 -17.89
N PRO A 107 7.54 -0.31 -18.08
CA PRO A 107 8.73 0.43 -17.65
C PRO A 107 9.08 1.54 -18.65
N GLY A 108 9.38 2.72 -18.15
CA GLY A 108 9.81 3.85 -18.96
C GLY A 108 8.74 4.91 -19.15
N ILE A 109 8.76 5.61 -20.28
CA ILE A 109 7.83 6.69 -20.56
C ILE A 109 6.45 6.08 -20.82
N ALA A 110 5.52 6.37 -19.94
CA ALA A 110 4.13 5.99 -20.09
C ALA A 110 3.44 6.83 -21.17
N SER A 111 2.25 6.39 -21.61
CA SER A 111 1.41 7.16 -22.52
C SER A 111 1.16 8.58 -22.00
N VAL A 112 0.86 9.51 -22.90
CA VAL A 112 0.53 10.92 -22.58
C VAL A 112 -0.63 11.06 -21.59
N GLU A 113 -1.46 10.02 -21.46
CA GLU A 113 -2.52 9.94 -20.45
C GLU A 113 -1.99 10.00 -18.99
N TYR A 114 -0.70 9.68 -18.81
CA TYR A 114 -0.02 9.66 -17.50
C TYR A 114 0.93 10.88 -17.41
N GLY A 115 0.38 12.04 -17.10
CA GLY A 115 1.09 13.32 -17.19
C GLY A 115 2.36 13.46 -16.35
N ASP A 116 2.48 12.79 -15.22
CA ASP A 116 3.50 13.11 -14.20
C ASP A 116 4.43 11.92 -13.88
N LEU A 117 4.71 11.05 -14.85
CA LEU A 117 5.47 9.83 -14.61
C LEU A 117 6.78 9.79 -15.37
N THR A 118 7.86 9.50 -14.65
CA THR A 118 9.21 9.34 -15.22
C THR A 118 9.63 7.87 -15.32
N ASN A 119 9.12 7.00 -14.45
CA ASN A 119 9.68 5.66 -14.26
C ASN A 119 8.79 4.52 -14.77
N GLY A 120 7.55 4.81 -15.13
CA GLY A 120 6.62 3.84 -15.67
C GLY A 120 5.35 3.63 -14.83
N VAL A 121 4.50 2.70 -15.28
CA VAL A 121 3.20 2.40 -14.69
C VAL A 121 3.08 0.92 -14.40
N VAL A 122 2.50 0.59 -13.26
CA VAL A 122 2.08 -0.76 -12.89
C VAL A 122 0.56 -0.80 -12.85
N LYS A 123 -0.05 -1.53 -13.76
CA LYS A 123 -1.50 -1.69 -13.85
C LYS A 123 -1.89 -3.03 -13.25
N VAL A 124 -2.68 -2.99 -12.22
CA VAL A 124 -3.21 -4.16 -11.52
C VAL A 124 -4.66 -4.35 -11.89
N LYS A 125 -5.00 -5.56 -12.30
CA LYS A 125 -6.40 -5.97 -12.51
C LYS A 125 -6.78 -6.95 -11.41
N THR A 126 -7.87 -6.66 -10.71
CA THR A 126 -8.42 -7.59 -9.72
C THR A 126 -9.24 -8.68 -10.37
N ARG A 127 -9.48 -9.77 -9.63
CA ARG A 127 -10.29 -10.91 -10.10
C ARG A 127 -11.71 -10.46 -10.41
N ARG A 128 -12.21 -10.84 -11.57
CA ARG A 128 -13.54 -10.51 -12.08
C ARG A 128 -14.21 -11.75 -12.65
N GLY A 129 -15.52 -11.67 -12.76
CA GLY A 129 -16.31 -12.75 -13.34
C GLY A 129 -16.91 -13.72 -12.33
N SER A 130 -17.71 -14.65 -12.81
CA SER A 130 -18.28 -15.70 -11.96
C SER A 130 -17.20 -16.73 -11.59
N SER A 131 -17.10 -17.02 -10.31
CA SER A 131 -16.16 -18.02 -9.79
C SER A 131 -16.76 -18.76 -8.60
N PRO A 132 -16.39 -20.02 -8.36
CA PRO A 132 -16.76 -20.71 -7.13
C PRO A 132 -16.13 -20.00 -5.92
N PHE A 133 -16.45 -20.48 -4.70
CA PHE A 133 -15.70 -20.10 -3.52
C PHE A 133 -14.25 -20.59 -3.68
N ILE A 134 -13.31 -19.66 -3.50
CA ILE A 134 -11.89 -19.93 -3.53
C ILE A 134 -11.35 -19.54 -2.16
N LEU A 135 -10.83 -20.51 -1.43
CA LEU A 135 -10.14 -20.30 -0.17
C LEU A 135 -8.64 -20.49 -0.43
N GLU A 136 -7.87 -19.46 -0.18
CA GLU A 136 -6.42 -19.47 -0.30
C GLU A 136 -5.79 -19.35 1.08
N GLY A 137 -4.79 -20.18 1.35
CA GLY A 137 -3.95 -20.09 2.54
C GLY A 137 -2.49 -20.04 2.15
N SER A 138 -1.74 -19.11 2.72
CA SER A 138 -0.30 -19.02 2.51
C SER A 138 0.42 -18.87 3.84
N ILE A 139 1.45 -19.65 4.04
CA ILE A 139 2.28 -19.64 5.24
C ILE A 139 3.74 -19.67 4.83
N ASN A 140 4.51 -18.72 5.30
CA ASN A 140 5.95 -18.75 5.23
C ASN A 140 6.55 -18.52 6.63
N GLN A 141 7.87 -18.40 6.71
CA GLN A 141 8.57 -18.22 7.98
C GLN A 141 8.08 -17.00 8.78
N HIS A 142 7.69 -15.91 8.11
CA HIS A 142 7.34 -14.66 8.73
C HIS A 142 5.87 -14.28 8.59
N THR A 143 5.13 -14.86 7.66
CA THR A 143 3.79 -14.41 7.31
C THR A 143 2.80 -15.56 7.25
N ARG A 144 1.60 -15.29 7.74
CA ARG A 144 0.41 -16.13 7.62
C ARG A 144 -0.69 -15.32 6.95
N GLN A 145 -1.29 -15.89 5.91
CA GLN A 145 -2.35 -15.25 5.14
C GLN A 145 -3.46 -16.25 4.88
N ILE A 146 -4.69 -15.76 4.96
CA ILE A 146 -5.89 -16.47 4.53
C ILE A 146 -6.74 -15.51 3.71
N ALA A 147 -7.26 -15.98 2.58
CA ALA A 147 -8.11 -15.18 1.72
C ALA A 147 -9.28 -15.98 1.21
N LEU A 148 -10.43 -15.34 1.06
CA LEU A 148 -11.66 -15.89 0.54
C LEU A 148 -12.15 -15.03 -0.62
N HIS A 149 -12.43 -15.66 -1.75
CA HIS A 149 -12.95 -15.02 -2.95
C HIS A 149 -14.22 -15.68 -3.44
N LYS A 150 -15.13 -14.91 -4.02
CA LYS A 150 -16.35 -15.40 -4.68
C LYS A 150 -16.78 -14.43 -5.77
N GLY A 151 -17.07 -14.98 -6.94
CA GLY A 151 -17.76 -14.26 -8.02
C GLY A 151 -19.17 -14.81 -8.18
N LEU A 152 -20.15 -13.94 -8.12
CA LEU A 152 -21.58 -14.25 -8.24
C LEU A 152 -22.10 -13.68 -9.55
N ASP A 153 -22.71 -14.53 -10.37
CA ASP A 153 -23.54 -14.10 -11.49
C ASP A 153 -24.97 -13.93 -10.99
N LEU A 154 -25.46 -12.69 -11.02
CA LEU A 154 -26.81 -12.35 -10.56
C LEU A 154 -27.87 -12.60 -11.63
N GLY A 155 -27.47 -13.11 -12.79
CA GLY A 155 -28.35 -13.44 -13.91
C GLY A 155 -28.29 -12.44 -15.05
N LYS A 156 -29.08 -12.71 -16.10
CA LYS A 156 -28.97 -12.08 -17.43
C LYS A 156 -28.97 -10.55 -17.47
N ASN A 157 -29.55 -9.89 -16.49
CA ASN A 157 -29.70 -8.42 -16.48
C ASN A 157 -29.19 -7.78 -15.19
N ALA A 158 -28.77 -8.55 -14.20
CA ALA A 158 -28.39 -8.05 -12.89
C ALA A 158 -26.88 -7.91 -12.72
N GLY A 159 -26.08 -8.44 -13.66
CA GLY A 159 -24.61 -8.28 -13.66
C GLY A 159 -23.88 -9.28 -12.79
N LEU A 160 -22.65 -8.95 -12.49
CA LEU A 160 -21.69 -9.76 -11.76
C LEU A 160 -21.25 -9.03 -10.50
N ILE A 161 -21.17 -9.73 -9.38
CA ILE A 161 -20.54 -9.24 -8.14
C ILE A 161 -19.37 -10.12 -7.81
N ASN A 162 -18.23 -9.52 -7.52
CA ASN A 162 -17.08 -10.19 -6.92
C ASN A 162 -16.84 -9.63 -5.54
N PHE A 163 -16.52 -10.50 -4.59
CA PHE A 163 -15.99 -10.08 -3.31
C PHE A 163 -14.73 -10.85 -2.96
N SER A 164 -13.85 -10.20 -2.24
CA SER A 164 -12.62 -10.74 -1.71
C SER A 164 -12.42 -10.27 -0.28
N LEU A 165 -12.10 -11.17 0.61
CA LEU A 165 -11.75 -10.89 1.99
C LEU A 165 -10.40 -11.55 2.28
N GLU A 166 -9.48 -10.79 2.85
CA GLU A 166 -8.16 -11.29 3.22
C GLU A 166 -7.80 -10.88 4.65
N HIS A 167 -7.22 -11.81 5.37
CA HIS A 167 -6.49 -11.55 6.61
C HIS A 167 -5.04 -11.99 6.45
N ALA A 168 -4.10 -11.12 6.74
CA ALA A 168 -2.68 -11.42 6.72
C ALA A 168 -1.98 -10.86 7.96
N ARG A 169 -1.05 -11.63 8.52
CA ARG A 169 -0.23 -11.20 9.65
C ARG A 169 1.21 -11.63 9.44
N SER A 170 2.11 -10.66 9.55
CA SER A 170 3.55 -10.87 9.46
C SER A 170 4.23 -10.55 10.78
N PHE A 171 5.27 -11.29 11.09
CA PHE A 171 6.08 -11.13 12.29
C PHE A 171 7.51 -10.76 11.90
N SER A 172 8.20 -10.00 12.74
CA SER A 172 9.63 -9.73 12.54
C SER A 172 10.46 -10.99 12.81
N ASP A 173 10.06 -11.74 13.83
CA ASP A 173 10.65 -13.01 14.22
C ASP A 173 9.53 -13.98 14.60
N ALA A 174 9.58 -15.19 14.06
CA ALA A 174 8.59 -16.23 14.39
C ALA A 174 8.67 -16.69 15.85
N ALA A 175 9.85 -16.58 16.46
CA ALA A 175 10.08 -16.92 17.87
C ALA A 175 9.65 -15.77 18.82
N SER A 176 9.54 -14.54 18.31
CA SER A 176 9.15 -13.36 19.11
C SER A 176 7.93 -12.68 18.48
N PRO A 177 6.71 -13.11 18.82
CA PRO A 177 5.48 -12.62 18.19
C PRO A 177 5.06 -11.23 18.69
N TYR A 178 5.88 -10.55 19.47
CA TYR A 178 5.59 -9.25 20.06
C TYR A 178 5.56 -8.11 19.04
N THR A 179 6.22 -8.31 17.90
CA THR A 179 6.26 -7.33 16.82
C THR A 179 5.64 -7.92 15.56
N ALA A 180 4.51 -7.37 15.16
CA ALA A 180 3.74 -7.87 14.03
C ALA A 180 3.09 -6.74 13.23
N TYR A 181 2.93 -6.96 11.94
CA TYR A 181 2.04 -6.20 11.09
C TYR A 181 0.84 -7.07 10.72
N GLN A 182 -0.35 -6.54 10.84
CA GLN A 182 -1.57 -7.23 10.40
C GLN A 182 -2.34 -6.38 9.40
N ARG A 183 -3.04 -7.07 8.49
CA ARG A 183 -3.84 -6.47 7.45
C ARG A 183 -5.12 -7.27 7.27
N ASN A 184 -6.25 -6.56 7.21
CA ASN A 184 -7.52 -7.10 6.77
C ASN A 184 -7.96 -6.28 5.56
N VAL A 185 -8.22 -6.91 4.45
CA VAL A 185 -8.61 -6.25 3.20
C VAL A 185 -9.95 -6.81 2.75
N LEU A 186 -10.88 -5.90 2.44
CA LEU A 186 -12.15 -6.19 1.80
C LEU A 186 -12.16 -5.52 0.43
N SER A 187 -12.55 -6.27 -0.60
CA SER A 187 -12.75 -5.75 -1.93
C SER A 187 -14.10 -6.22 -2.47
N LEU A 188 -14.87 -5.29 -3.00
CA LEU A 188 -16.15 -5.53 -3.65
C LEU A 188 -16.10 -4.92 -5.05
N HIS A 189 -16.59 -5.67 -6.02
CA HIS A 189 -16.61 -5.24 -7.41
C HIS A 189 -17.93 -5.63 -8.04
N TYR A 190 -18.61 -4.68 -8.66
CA TYR A 190 -19.84 -4.90 -9.40
C TYR A 190 -19.66 -4.48 -10.84
N MET A 191 -20.07 -5.33 -11.78
CA MET A 191 -20.05 -5.03 -13.20
C MET A 191 -21.37 -5.45 -13.86
N ASN A 192 -21.93 -4.56 -14.67
CA ASN A 192 -23.10 -4.87 -15.50
C ASN A 192 -23.01 -4.21 -16.87
N VAL A 193 -23.60 -4.85 -17.86
CA VAL A 193 -23.71 -4.31 -19.22
C VAL A 193 -25.20 -4.18 -19.56
N PHE A 194 -25.64 -2.93 -19.67
CA PHE A 194 -26.99 -2.57 -20.08
C PHE A 194 -27.07 -2.39 -21.61
N MET A 195 -28.26 -2.47 -22.16
CA MET A 195 -28.54 -2.23 -23.61
C MET A 195 -27.61 -3.00 -24.56
N LYS A 196 -27.33 -4.27 -24.24
CA LYS A 196 -26.32 -5.12 -24.92
C LYS A 196 -26.44 -5.20 -26.43
N LYS A 197 -27.64 -4.99 -26.98
CA LYS A 197 -27.92 -5.19 -28.43
C LYS A 197 -27.76 -3.94 -29.28
N THR A 198 -27.96 -2.76 -28.72
CA THR A 198 -28.03 -1.51 -29.47
C THR A 198 -26.88 -0.58 -29.19
N GLN A 199 -26.77 -0.18 -27.94
CA GLN A 199 -25.79 0.80 -27.46
C GLN A 199 -25.27 0.34 -26.07
N PRO A 200 -24.37 -0.63 -26.02
CA PRO A 200 -23.95 -1.21 -24.75
C PRO A 200 -23.36 -0.14 -23.83
N LEU A 201 -23.92 -0.09 -22.62
CA LEU A 201 -23.43 0.69 -21.49
C LEU A 201 -22.87 -0.25 -20.46
N THR A 202 -21.56 -0.21 -20.26
CA THR A 202 -20.88 -0.96 -19.21
C THR A 202 -20.76 -0.08 -17.98
N LEU A 203 -21.27 -0.56 -16.86
CA LEU A 203 -21.10 0.01 -15.53
C LEU A 203 -20.16 -0.89 -14.74
N ASP A 204 -19.12 -0.31 -14.18
CA ASP A 204 -18.12 -0.96 -13.35
C ASP A 204 -17.97 -0.15 -12.05
N ILE A 205 -18.23 -0.77 -10.91
CA ILE A 205 -18.12 -0.13 -9.59
C ILE A 205 -17.21 -0.98 -8.72
N GLY A 206 -16.14 -0.38 -8.21
CA GLY A 206 -15.22 -0.98 -7.27
C GLY A 206 -15.28 -0.30 -5.91
N LEU A 207 -15.19 -1.08 -4.85
CA LEU A 207 -15.00 -0.61 -3.48
C LEU A 207 -13.93 -1.49 -2.84
N ASN A 208 -12.93 -0.88 -2.28
CA ASN A 208 -11.87 -1.55 -1.55
C ASN A 208 -11.62 -0.86 -0.22
N GLY A 209 -11.24 -1.63 0.79
CA GLY A 209 -10.90 -1.10 2.09
C GLY A 209 -9.94 -2.03 2.81
N GLY A 210 -9.04 -1.43 3.56
CA GLY A 210 -8.08 -2.14 4.38
C GLY A 210 -8.04 -1.56 5.79
N VAL A 211 -7.98 -2.43 6.78
CA VAL A 211 -7.74 -2.05 8.17
C VAL A 211 -6.61 -2.88 8.73
N GLY A 212 -5.68 -2.23 9.43
CA GLY A 212 -4.53 -2.92 9.98
C GLY A 212 -3.52 -2.00 10.59
N GLY A 213 -2.30 -2.48 10.64
CA GLY A 213 -1.20 -1.71 11.14
C GLY A 213 -0.12 -2.56 11.80
N TYR A 214 0.88 -1.87 12.27
CA TYR A 214 2.04 -2.40 12.95
C TYR A 214 1.87 -2.26 14.46
N ASP A 215 2.12 -3.32 15.18
CA ASP A 215 2.12 -3.33 16.65
C ASP A 215 3.42 -3.97 17.14
N SER A 216 4.25 -3.17 17.78
CA SER A 216 5.43 -3.61 18.51
C SER A 216 5.14 -3.46 19.98
N LYS A 217 5.05 -4.55 20.70
CA LYS A 217 4.90 -4.59 22.16
C LYS A 217 6.26 -4.73 22.81
N ALA A 218 6.35 -4.27 24.04
CA ALA A 218 7.52 -4.57 24.88
C ALA A 218 7.75 -6.08 24.94
N ASP A 219 8.98 -6.48 24.70
CA ASP A 219 9.40 -7.87 24.83
C ASP A 219 9.82 -8.11 26.28
N PRO A 220 9.08 -8.93 27.03
CA PRO A 220 9.38 -9.16 28.42
C PRO A 220 10.74 -9.83 28.64
N ASP A 221 11.24 -10.59 27.68
CA ASP A 221 12.53 -11.25 27.77
C ASP A 221 13.70 -10.28 27.54
N ARG A 222 13.45 -9.17 26.86
CA ARG A 222 14.45 -8.12 26.57
C ARG A 222 14.35 -6.92 27.49
N ASN A 223 13.38 -6.88 28.38
CA ASN A 223 13.15 -5.80 29.33
C ASN A 223 13.10 -4.40 28.69
N LEU A 224 12.50 -4.33 27.49
CA LEU A 224 12.42 -3.09 26.71
C LEU A 224 11.08 -2.42 26.96
N ASP A 225 11.09 -1.27 27.60
CA ASP A 225 9.93 -0.39 27.74
C ASP A 225 9.74 0.47 26.49
N SER A 226 9.82 -0.15 25.32
CA SER A 226 9.64 0.55 24.07
C SER A 226 8.51 -0.07 23.26
N TYR A 227 7.71 0.79 22.60
CA TYR A 227 6.71 0.33 21.64
C TYR A 227 6.64 1.26 20.44
N TYR A 228 6.22 0.68 19.32
CA TYR A 228 5.89 1.41 18.11
C TYR A 228 4.60 0.85 17.52
N LYS A 229 3.61 1.71 17.35
CA LYS A 229 2.30 1.34 16.82
C LYS A 229 1.98 2.19 15.61
N VAL A 230 1.51 1.56 14.55
CA VAL A 230 1.01 2.23 13.37
C VAL A 230 -0.38 1.71 13.07
N LYS A 231 -1.35 2.61 13.02
CA LYS A 231 -2.66 2.37 12.43
C LYS A 231 -2.56 2.70 10.95
N ASP A 232 -2.93 1.75 10.08
CA ASP A 232 -2.86 1.91 8.63
C ASP A 232 -4.19 1.46 8.03
N ASN A 233 -5.14 2.38 7.96
CA ASN A 233 -6.46 2.14 7.42
C ASN A 233 -6.62 2.91 6.11
N ASN A 234 -7.29 2.28 5.16
CA ASN A 234 -7.59 2.91 3.88
C ASN A 234 -8.96 2.47 3.37
N VAL A 235 -9.56 3.32 2.56
CA VAL A 235 -10.77 3.02 1.79
C VAL A 235 -10.67 3.71 0.45
N GLY A 236 -11.11 3.03 -0.60
CA GLY A 236 -11.16 3.58 -1.93
C GLY A 236 -12.34 3.04 -2.70
N GLY A 237 -12.79 3.80 -3.68
CA GLY A 237 -13.84 3.38 -4.57
C GLY A 237 -13.69 4.03 -5.93
N ASN A 238 -14.24 3.34 -6.93
CA ASN A 238 -14.27 3.82 -8.29
C ASN A 238 -15.59 3.49 -8.97
N VAL A 239 -15.96 4.36 -9.89
CA VAL A 239 -17.08 4.15 -10.82
C VAL A 239 -16.57 4.41 -12.22
N ARG A 240 -16.80 3.48 -13.11
CA ARG A 240 -16.49 3.60 -14.52
C ARG A 240 -17.72 3.30 -15.36
N LEU A 241 -18.00 4.17 -16.29
CA LEU A 241 -19.06 4.07 -17.27
C LEU A 241 -18.44 4.11 -18.66
N ASP A 242 -18.64 3.06 -19.44
CA ASP A 242 -18.24 2.99 -20.85
C ASP A 242 -19.49 2.82 -21.69
N TRP A 243 -19.88 3.85 -22.45
CA TRP A 243 -21.08 3.86 -23.26
C TRP A 243 -20.75 3.94 -24.75
N LEU A 244 -21.01 2.88 -25.48
CA LEU A 244 -20.83 2.82 -26.90
C LEU A 244 -22.10 3.37 -27.59
N LEU A 245 -22.09 4.64 -27.95
CA LEU A 245 -23.21 5.35 -28.57
C LEU A 245 -23.34 5.07 -30.08
N ASN A 246 -22.22 4.84 -30.75
CA ASN A 246 -22.11 4.56 -32.18
C ASN A 246 -22.87 5.57 -33.05
N LYS A 247 -22.78 6.86 -32.70
CA LYS A 247 -23.35 7.97 -33.48
C LYS A 247 -22.29 8.59 -34.39
N SER A 248 -22.71 9.23 -35.50
CA SER A 248 -21.79 9.84 -36.45
C SER A 248 -20.89 10.94 -35.83
N TRP A 249 -21.35 11.61 -34.78
CA TRP A 249 -20.64 12.70 -34.10
C TRP A 249 -20.01 12.28 -32.75
N ILE A 250 -20.43 11.16 -32.18
CA ILE A 250 -19.84 10.58 -30.97
C ILE A 250 -19.94 9.07 -31.01
N THR A 251 -18.80 8.41 -30.96
CA THR A 251 -18.74 6.95 -31.04
C THR A 251 -18.82 6.33 -29.66
N ASN A 252 -18.09 6.91 -28.67
CA ASN A 252 -17.95 6.37 -27.34
C ASN A 252 -17.92 7.49 -26.31
N LEU A 253 -18.51 7.26 -25.14
CA LEU A 253 -18.47 8.13 -23.99
C LEU A 253 -17.92 7.34 -22.80
N ASN A 254 -16.78 7.75 -22.29
CA ASN A 254 -16.16 7.17 -21.12
C ASN A 254 -16.23 8.16 -19.96
N PHE A 255 -16.65 7.68 -18.81
CA PHE A 255 -16.61 8.41 -17.57
C PHE A 255 -15.95 7.55 -16.50
N THR A 256 -14.99 8.11 -15.81
CA THR A 256 -14.32 7.46 -14.68
C THR A 256 -14.24 8.45 -13.53
N ALA A 257 -14.64 8.01 -12.36
CA ALA A 257 -14.44 8.74 -11.12
C ALA A 257 -13.88 7.80 -10.07
N ALA A 258 -12.94 8.28 -9.28
CA ALA A 258 -12.35 7.50 -8.21
C ALA A 258 -12.03 8.36 -7.01
N PHE A 259 -12.02 7.74 -5.83
CA PHE A 259 -11.52 8.35 -4.60
C PHE A 259 -10.72 7.35 -3.79
N THR A 260 -9.74 7.84 -3.06
CA THR A 260 -9.00 7.10 -2.05
C THR A 260 -8.83 7.96 -0.81
N TYR A 261 -9.04 7.36 0.34
CA TYR A 261 -8.82 7.98 1.65
C TYR A 261 -8.00 7.04 2.52
N ALA A 262 -7.01 7.56 3.22
CA ALA A 262 -6.24 6.82 4.20
C ALA A 262 -6.26 7.54 5.55
N ASP A 263 -6.27 6.77 6.62
CA ASP A 263 -6.13 7.23 8.01
C ASP A 263 -4.95 6.48 8.62
N LYS A 264 -3.80 7.18 8.63
CA LYS A 264 -2.55 6.65 9.18
C LYS A 264 -2.19 7.39 10.45
N ARG A 265 -1.94 6.65 11.50
CA ARG A 265 -1.51 7.19 12.78
C ARG A 265 -0.36 6.36 13.32
N SER A 266 0.71 7.02 13.72
CA SER A 266 1.84 6.39 14.39
C SER A 266 1.98 6.91 15.81
N GLU A 267 2.38 6.03 16.70
CA GLU A 267 2.73 6.33 18.08
C GLU A 267 3.97 5.53 18.43
N SER A 268 4.99 6.22 18.95
CA SER A 268 6.23 5.59 19.39
C SER A 268 6.54 6.01 20.82
N TYR A 269 7.07 5.08 21.57
CA TYR A 269 7.64 5.31 22.88
C TYR A 269 8.95 4.54 22.98
N SER A 270 9.97 5.19 23.47
CA SER A 270 11.27 4.58 23.72
C SER A 270 11.80 5.03 25.06
N ASN A 271 12.26 4.07 25.83
CA ASN A 271 13.01 4.28 27.04
C ASN A 271 14.43 3.76 26.79
N GLU A 272 15.33 4.64 26.42
CA GLU A 272 16.70 4.28 26.09
C GLU A 272 17.64 4.70 27.20
N SER A 273 18.54 3.80 27.58
CA SER A 273 19.68 4.17 28.43
C SER A 273 20.68 4.96 27.59
N SER A 274 20.97 6.17 27.97
CA SER A 274 22.00 6.98 27.33
C SER A 274 23.38 6.61 27.89
N SER A 275 24.36 6.47 27.03
CA SER A 275 25.78 6.43 27.43
C SER A 275 26.33 7.81 27.79
N SER A 276 25.51 8.85 27.60
CA SER A 276 25.86 10.22 28.01
C SER A 276 25.89 10.34 29.53
N THR A 277 26.95 10.93 30.03
CA THR A 277 27.08 11.26 31.46
C THR A 277 26.39 12.56 31.85
N GLN A 278 25.76 13.22 30.90
CA GLN A 278 25.05 14.48 31.15
C GLN A 278 23.68 14.21 31.78
N PRO A 279 23.37 14.89 32.90
CA PRO A 279 22.02 14.86 33.45
C PRO A 279 21.06 15.49 32.46
N TYR A 280 19.92 14.87 32.27
CA TYR A 280 18.85 15.46 31.48
C TYR A 280 17.67 15.83 32.37
N ILE A 281 16.95 16.82 31.91
CA ILE A 281 15.78 17.34 32.60
C ILE A 281 14.56 16.88 31.88
N HIS A 282 13.65 16.27 32.60
CA HIS A 282 12.32 15.93 32.10
C HIS A 282 11.28 16.70 32.93
N THR A 283 10.73 17.75 32.36
CA THR A 283 9.65 18.50 32.97
C THR A 283 8.64 18.94 31.93
N LEU A 284 7.37 18.88 32.29
CA LEU A 284 6.26 19.49 31.55
C LEU A 284 5.91 20.87 32.09
N THR A 285 6.66 21.35 33.11
CA THR A 285 6.41 22.65 33.76
C THR A 285 7.10 23.74 32.96
N GLU A 286 6.33 24.75 32.57
CA GLU A 286 6.84 25.93 31.90
C GLU A 286 7.90 26.67 32.77
N GLY A 287 9.00 27.09 32.16
CA GLY A 287 10.07 27.83 32.83
C GLY A 287 11.28 26.98 33.28
N TYR A 288 11.29 25.67 32.98
CA TYR A 288 12.47 24.85 33.19
C TYR A 288 13.27 24.71 31.89
N ASN A 289 14.59 24.80 32.00
CA ASN A 289 15.51 24.67 30.88
C ASN A 289 16.16 23.28 30.83
N ILE A 290 16.57 22.87 29.65
CA ILE A 290 17.36 21.68 29.43
C ILE A 290 18.78 21.91 30.01
N ALA A 291 19.47 20.84 30.42
CA ALA A 291 20.82 20.93 30.99
C ALA A 291 21.83 21.63 30.05
N GLU A 292 21.65 21.50 28.75
CA GLU A 292 22.45 22.19 27.72
C GLU A 292 22.38 23.72 27.82
N ASP A 293 21.27 24.25 28.32
CA ASP A 293 21.05 25.67 28.46
C ASP A 293 21.54 26.23 29.78
N TYR A 294 22.01 25.37 30.69
CA TYR A 294 22.45 25.79 32.04
C TYR A 294 23.60 26.78 31.97
N ASP A 295 24.58 26.54 31.14
CA ASP A 295 25.72 27.45 30.95
C ASP A 295 25.32 28.79 30.34
N LYS A 296 24.23 28.81 29.56
CA LYS A 296 23.70 30.01 28.94
C LYS A 296 22.75 30.78 29.86
N ASN A 297 22.08 30.07 30.75
CA ASN A 297 21.08 30.65 31.66
C ASN A 297 21.14 30.00 33.03
N PRO A 298 22.20 30.31 33.84
CA PRO A 298 22.44 29.68 35.12
C PRO A 298 21.39 29.97 36.20
N SER A 299 20.54 30.97 35.97
CA SER A 299 19.43 31.29 36.90
C SER A 299 18.15 30.47 36.64
N ALA A 300 18.15 29.60 35.63
CA ALA A 300 17.01 28.75 35.36
C ALA A 300 16.90 27.60 36.39
N ASN A 301 15.69 27.27 36.77
CA ASN A 301 15.44 26.09 37.57
C ASN A 301 15.68 24.84 36.74
N ILE A 302 16.57 23.99 37.19
CA ILE A 302 16.92 22.73 36.55
C ILE A 302 16.44 21.58 37.41
N ILE A 303 15.61 20.71 36.84
CA ILE A 303 15.26 19.44 37.47
C ILE A 303 16.19 18.37 36.88
N LEU A 304 17.04 17.83 37.72
CA LEU A 304 17.92 16.73 37.37
C LEU A 304 17.11 15.43 37.43
N GLY A 305 16.92 14.78 36.27
CA GLY A 305 16.41 13.43 36.21
C GLY A 305 17.49 12.39 36.46
N PRO A 306 17.12 11.11 36.56
CA PRO A 306 18.12 10.05 36.69
C PRO A 306 19.03 10.07 35.44
N THR A 307 20.32 10.09 35.66
CA THR A 307 21.32 10.07 34.59
C THR A 307 21.24 8.75 33.83
N GLY A 308 21.32 8.83 32.52
CA GLY A 308 21.41 7.64 31.66
C GLY A 308 20.10 7.11 31.10
N TYR A 309 18.97 7.80 31.26
CA TYR A 309 17.68 7.39 30.71
C TYR A 309 17.04 8.52 29.91
N TRP A 310 16.53 8.15 28.73
CA TRP A 310 15.78 9.03 27.84
C TRP A 310 14.39 8.49 27.64
N TYR A 311 13.38 9.35 27.73
CA TYR A 311 12.00 9.03 27.42
C TYR A 311 11.61 9.81 26.18
N LEU A 312 11.45 9.12 25.07
CA LEU A 312 11.03 9.71 23.81
C LEU A 312 9.62 9.24 23.47
N ARG A 313 8.73 10.18 23.21
CA ARG A 313 7.39 9.91 22.75
C ARG A 313 7.11 10.66 21.45
N GLY A 314 6.77 9.93 20.41
CA GLY A 314 6.50 10.47 19.09
C GLY A 314 5.08 10.16 18.65
N PHE A 315 4.46 11.12 17.94
CA PHE A 315 3.16 10.95 17.32
C PHE A 315 3.21 11.42 15.88
N GLY A 316 2.54 10.69 15.00
CA GLY A 316 2.34 11.08 13.60
C GLY A 316 0.89 10.84 13.19
N ASP A 317 0.29 11.77 12.46
CA ASP A 317 -1.06 11.62 11.90
C ASP A 317 -1.05 12.06 10.43
N SER A 318 -1.66 11.26 9.56
CA SER A 318 -1.74 11.52 8.13
C SER A 318 -3.06 11.03 7.57
N LYS A 319 -3.79 11.91 6.90
CA LYS A 319 -5.11 11.62 6.34
C LYS A 319 -5.22 12.09 4.88
N PRO A 320 -4.43 11.50 3.98
CA PRO A 320 -4.51 11.87 2.58
C PRO A 320 -5.85 11.45 1.97
N LEU A 321 -6.46 12.37 1.23
CA LEU A 321 -7.63 12.15 0.39
C LEU A 321 -7.25 12.49 -1.05
N THR A 322 -7.49 11.56 -1.96
CA THR A 322 -7.27 11.75 -3.40
C THR A 322 -8.56 11.42 -4.15
N TYR A 323 -8.86 12.23 -5.13
CA TYR A 323 -9.98 12.01 -6.07
C TYR A 323 -9.53 12.28 -7.49
N SER A 324 -10.12 11.59 -8.43
CA SER A 324 -9.86 11.71 -9.87
C SER A 324 -11.13 11.49 -10.69
#